data_922b7a572c912c2957b90317e3eb21a1
#
_entry.id   922b7a572c912c2957b90317e3eb21a1
#
_cell.length_a   1.000
_cell.length_b   1.000
_cell.length_c   1.000
_cell.angle_alpha   90.00
_cell.angle_beta   90.00
_cell.angle_gamma   90.00
#
_symmetry.space_group_name_H-M   'P 1'
#
loop_
_entity.id
_entity.type
_entity.pdbx_description
1 polymer ?
#
loop_
_entity_poly.entity_id
_entity_poly.type
_entity_poly.pdbx_seq_one_letter_code
_entity_poly.pdbx_strand_id
1 'polypeptide(L)'
;MAKILTLTLNPALDVTVSLEALRTGAVNRASAQHSHAAGKGLNVAQVLADLGHGLSVSGFLGLDNLAPFEALMQRRGFVDGFIRVPGETRSNIKLVEHGGEVTDINGPGPEVDEAARQALLDRLDQLAPGHDAVVVAGSLPRGISPQWLEALLTRLKAMGLKVAFDSSGAALEAGLRAVPWLVKPNTEELGEVLGTPVHGFAEQRAAAQRLIEQGIEHVVVSQGEQGVNWFSRGAVLQGLPPQVTVASTVGAGDSLLAGMVHGLLAGEAPEQTLRRATAIAAQAVSQIGFGINDRAQLARFETEVRIQTPSAEQEGEQ
;
A
#
# COMPACT_ATOMS: atom_id res chain seq x y z
N MET A 1 20.47 -5.32 -2.94
CA MET A 1 19.68 -4.24 -3.58
C MET A 1 18.89 -4.87 -4.71
N ALA A 2 17.57 -4.74 -4.69
CA ALA A 2 16.69 -5.26 -5.72
C ALA A 2 16.21 -4.12 -6.63
N LYS A 3 15.75 -4.47 -7.84
CA LYS A 3 14.99 -3.57 -8.72
C LYS A 3 13.51 -3.89 -8.59
N ILE A 4 12.71 -2.91 -8.22
CA ILE A 4 11.29 -3.11 -7.92
C ILE A 4 10.45 -2.18 -8.79
N LEU A 5 9.44 -2.74 -9.43
CA LEU A 5 8.41 -2.00 -10.13
C LEU A 5 7.24 -1.75 -9.18
N THR A 6 6.71 -0.53 -9.14
CA THR A 6 5.44 -0.28 -8.46
C THR A 6 4.39 0.21 -9.44
N LEU A 7 3.19 -0.35 -9.33
CA LEU A 7 2.03 -0.01 -10.13
C LEU A 7 0.99 0.69 -9.27
N THR A 8 0.67 1.92 -9.65
CA THR A 8 -0.42 2.71 -9.07
C THR A 8 -1.43 2.99 -10.19
N LEU A 9 -2.46 2.14 -10.30
CA LEU A 9 -3.42 2.27 -11.41
C LEU A 9 -4.29 3.52 -11.28
N ASN A 10 -4.54 4.00 -10.05
CA ASN A 10 -5.37 5.15 -9.75
C ASN A 10 -4.69 6.10 -8.74
N PRO A 11 -3.55 6.72 -9.12
CA PRO A 11 -2.87 7.70 -8.26
C PRO A 11 -3.76 8.89 -7.94
N ALA A 12 -3.35 9.72 -6.99
CA ALA A 12 -4.09 10.91 -6.58
C ALA A 12 -3.15 12.05 -6.22
N LEU A 13 -3.65 13.28 -6.34
CA LEU A 13 -3.14 14.41 -5.58
C LEU A 13 -3.85 14.38 -4.22
N ASP A 14 -3.12 14.13 -3.16
CA ASP A 14 -3.64 14.23 -1.80
C ASP A 14 -3.56 15.69 -1.35
N VAL A 15 -4.73 16.27 -1.14
CA VAL A 15 -4.91 17.69 -0.78
C VAL A 15 -5.43 17.77 0.65
N THR A 16 -4.59 18.21 1.58
CA THR A 16 -5.00 18.46 2.95
C THR A 16 -5.40 19.93 3.10
N VAL A 17 -6.63 20.17 3.56
CA VAL A 17 -7.20 21.49 3.80
C VAL A 17 -7.50 21.61 5.28
N SER A 18 -6.82 22.54 5.96
CA SER A 18 -7.07 22.84 7.37
C SER A 18 -8.11 23.97 7.49
N LEU A 19 -9.08 23.79 8.37
CA LEU A 19 -10.13 24.77 8.64
C LEU A 19 -10.52 24.75 10.12
N GLU A 20 -11.22 25.80 10.57
CA GLU A 20 -11.67 25.89 11.96
C GLU A 20 -12.74 24.83 12.25
N ALA A 21 -13.79 24.79 11.42
CA ALA A 21 -14.85 23.78 11.47
C ALA A 21 -15.55 23.72 10.11
N LEU A 22 -15.94 22.53 9.66
CA LEU A 22 -16.70 22.34 8.43
C LEU A 22 -18.17 22.69 8.66
N ARG A 23 -18.68 23.65 7.88
CA ARG A 23 -20.09 24.03 7.87
C ARG A 23 -20.71 23.68 6.52
N THR A 24 -21.55 22.67 6.50
CA THR A 24 -22.29 22.29 5.30
C THR A 24 -23.25 23.40 4.87
N GLY A 25 -23.33 23.63 3.55
CA GLY A 25 -24.18 24.68 3.00
C GLY A 25 -23.69 26.12 3.16
N ALA A 26 -22.45 26.33 3.65
CA ALA A 26 -21.84 27.62 3.88
C ALA A 26 -20.48 27.75 3.19
N VAL A 27 -19.97 28.98 3.06
CA VAL A 27 -18.59 29.22 2.61
C VAL A 27 -17.63 28.90 3.77
N ASN A 28 -16.78 27.93 3.58
CA ASN A 28 -15.68 27.58 4.47
C ASN A 28 -14.39 28.22 3.95
N ARG A 29 -13.59 28.80 4.86
CA ARG A 29 -12.27 29.36 4.52
C ARG A 29 -11.18 28.52 5.14
N ALA A 30 -10.29 28.00 4.29
CA ALA A 30 -9.12 27.26 4.73
C ALA A 30 -8.12 28.19 5.43
N SER A 31 -7.52 27.73 6.51
CA SER A 31 -6.38 28.37 7.17
C SER A 31 -5.05 27.97 6.53
N ALA A 32 -4.99 26.72 5.99
CA ALA A 32 -3.84 26.19 5.24
C ALA A 32 -4.29 25.15 4.21
N GLN A 33 -3.48 24.99 3.16
CA GLN A 33 -3.68 23.94 2.18
C GLN A 33 -2.31 23.40 1.75
N HIS A 34 -2.20 22.06 1.72
CA HIS A 34 -1.02 21.36 1.22
C HIS A 34 -1.46 20.33 0.20
N SER A 35 -0.65 20.13 -0.85
CA SER A 35 -0.93 19.17 -1.91
C SER A 35 0.35 18.43 -2.26
N HIS A 36 0.25 17.11 -2.45
CA HIS A 36 1.37 16.26 -2.89
C HIS A 36 0.90 15.10 -3.74
N ALA A 37 1.78 14.66 -4.64
CA ALA A 37 1.56 13.48 -5.44
C ALA A 37 1.58 12.23 -4.55
N ALA A 38 0.56 11.41 -4.67
CA ALA A 38 0.33 10.24 -3.84
C ALA A 38 -0.29 9.08 -4.64
N GLY A 39 -0.54 8.01 -3.94
CA GLY A 39 -1.10 6.76 -4.42
C GLY A 39 -0.34 5.60 -3.80
N LYS A 40 -1.05 4.53 -3.41
CA LYS A 40 -0.45 3.46 -2.59
C LYS A 40 0.87 2.93 -3.17
N GLY A 41 0.94 2.62 -4.48
CA GLY A 41 2.19 2.16 -5.10
C GLY A 41 3.31 3.20 -5.10
N LEU A 42 3.00 4.50 -5.27
CA LEU A 42 3.98 5.58 -5.16
C LEU A 42 4.47 5.77 -3.72
N ASN A 43 3.58 5.58 -2.73
CA ASN A 43 3.95 5.64 -1.32
C ASN A 43 4.91 4.51 -0.96
N VAL A 44 4.60 3.28 -1.40
CA VAL A 44 5.49 2.11 -1.28
C VAL A 44 6.84 2.37 -1.95
N ALA A 45 6.85 2.95 -3.16
CA ALA A 45 8.08 3.26 -3.89
C ALA A 45 9.00 4.20 -3.11
N GLN A 46 8.45 5.21 -2.44
CA GLN A 46 9.24 6.15 -1.65
C GLN A 46 9.95 5.45 -0.48
N VAL A 47 9.25 4.59 0.25
CA VAL A 47 9.84 3.81 1.36
C VAL A 47 10.90 2.84 0.86
N LEU A 48 10.62 2.11 -0.24
CA LEU A 48 11.58 1.16 -0.83
C LEU A 48 12.84 1.86 -1.34
N ALA A 49 12.72 3.08 -1.88
CA ALA A 49 13.89 3.88 -2.28
C ALA A 49 14.76 4.27 -1.07
N ASP A 50 14.13 4.65 0.05
CA ASP A 50 14.86 4.97 1.30
C ASP A 50 15.54 3.73 1.89
N LEU A 51 15.02 2.53 1.60
CA LEU A 51 15.64 1.24 1.93
C LEU A 51 16.71 0.79 0.92
N GLY A 52 17.00 1.61 -0.10
CA GLY A 52 18.11 1.42 -1.02
C GLY A 52 17.80 0.59 -2.27
N HIS A 53 16.53 0.41 -2.64
CA HIS A 53 16.15 -0.27 -3.87
C HIS A 53 16.11 0.67 -5.08
N GLY A 54 16.34 0.12 -6.28
CA GLY A 54 16.08 0.82 -7.54
C GLY A 54 14.59 0.73 -7.92
N LEU A 55 13.94 1.86 -8.21
CA LEU A 55 12.52 1.94 -8.42
C LEU A 55 12.15 2.36 -9.84
N SER A 56 11.24 1.59 -10.45
CA SER A 56 10.43 2.01 -11.59
C SER A 56 8.99 2.17 -11.13
N VAL A 57 8.31 3.23 -11.57
CA VAL A 57 6.92 3.49 -11.19
C VAL A 57 6.04 3.56 -12.42
N SER A 58 4.85 2.96 -12.39
CA SER A 58 3.95 2.92 -13.54
C SER A 58 2.47 2.91 -13.12
N GLY A 59 1.59 3.03 -14.09
CA GLY A 59 0.15 3.17 -13.93
C GLY A 59 -0.39 4.24 -14.87
N PHE A 60 -1.40 5.00 -14.45
CA PHE A 60 -2.03 6.03 -15.28
C PHE A 60 -1.94 7.40 -14.59
N LEU A 61 -1.54 8.43 -15.33
CA LEU A 61 -1.54 9.82 -14.88
C LEU A 61 -2.34 10.68 -15.87
N GLY A 62 -3.20 11.55 -15.34
CA GLY A 62 -3.89 12.56 -16.13
C GLY A 62 -2.92 13.61 -16.65
N LEU A 63 -3.08 14.02 -17.93
CA LEU A 63 -2.22 14.97 -18.60
C LEU A 63 -2.28 16.39 -18.03
N ASP A 64 -3.43 16.76 -17.45
CA ASP A 64 -3.69 18.17 -17.14
C ASP A 64 -3.07 18.64 -15.81
N ASN A 65 -2.58 17.70 -14.95
CA ASN A 65 -1.97 18.02 -13.67
C ASN A 65 -0.72 17.17 -13.34
N LEU A 66 0.15 16.94 -14.32
CA LEU A 66 1.36 16.08 -14.21
C LEU A 66 2.44 16.61 -13.27
N ALA A 67 2.60 17.93 -13.18
CA ALA A 67 3.77 18.55 -12.57
C ALA A 67 4.14 18.05 -11.15
N PRO A 68 3.21 17.81 -10.21
CA PRO A 68 3.55 17.26 -8.90
C PRO A 68 4.13 15.85 -8.95
N PHE A 69 3.66 15.01 -9.89
CA PHE A 69 4.14 13.64 -10.06
C PHE A 69 5.53 13.61 -10.70
N GLU A 70 5.75 14.42 -11.73
CA GLU A 70 7.07 14.56 -12.38
C GLU A 70 8.12 15.08 -11.39
N ALA A 71 7.76 16.08 -10.58
CA ALA A 71 8.63 16.59 -9.52
C ALA A 71 8.95 15.51 -8.47
N LEU A 72 7.98 14.66 -8.10
CA LEU A 72 8.22 13.53 -7.20
C LEU A 72 9.18 12.52 -7.82
N MET A 73 8.92 12.08 -9.05
CA MET A 73 9.76 11.10 -9.74
C MET A 73 11.20 11.60 -9.93
N GLN A 74 11.36 12.86 -10.36
CA GLN A 74 12.67 13.48 -10.52
C GLN A 74 13.42 13.57 -9.19
N ARG A 75 12.76 14.07 -8.12
CA ARG A 75 13.38 14.21 -6.79
C ARG A 75 13.81 12.87 -6.20
N ARG A 76 13.04 11.79 -6.47
CA ARG A 76 13.29 10.45 -5.94
C ARG A 76 14.13 9.58 -6.86
N GLY A 77 14.45 10.04 -8.08
CA GLY A 77 15.20 9.27 -9.07
C GLY A 77 14.44 8.04 -9.59
N PHE A 78 13.10 8.08 -9.63
CA PHE A 78 12.29 6.97 -10.12
C PHE A 78 12.33 6.92 -11.64
N VAL A 79 12.39 5.71 -12.20
CA VAL A 79 12.17 5.50 -13.63
C VAL A 79 10.67 5.62 -13.92
N ASP A 80 10.34 6.61 -14.72
CA ASP A 80 8.94 6.90 -15.11
C ASP A 80 8.45 5.95 -16.19
N GLY A 81 7.50 5.12 -15.83
CA GLY A 81 6.78 4.20 -16.72
C GLY A 81 5.29 4.49 -16.83
N PHE A 82 4.79 5.61 -16.27
CA PHE A 82 3.37 5.95 -16.32
C PHE A 82 2.86 6.19 -17.74
N ILE A 83 1.66 5.73 -18.00
CA ILE A 83 0.88 6.08 -19.21
C ILE A 83 0.11 7.37 -18.93
N ARG A 84 0.22 8.32 -19.85
CA ARG A 84 -0.51 9.58 -19.80
C ARG A 84 -1.87 9.40 -20.47
N VAL A 85 -2.92 9.77 -19.73
CA VAL A 85 -4.31 9.71 -20.19
C VAL A 85 -4.93 11.11 -20.19
N PRO A 86 -5.94 11.38 -21.04
CA PRO A 86 -6.62 12.66 -21.01
C PRO A 86 -7.26 12.99 -19.66
N GLY A 87 -7.33 14.29 -19.33
CA GLY A 87 -7.92 14.80 -18.09
C GLY A 87 -6.93 14.87 -16.93
N GLU A 88 -7.46 15.05 -15.74
CA GLU A 88 -6.69 15.17 -14.50
C GLU A 88 -6.54 13.84 -13.77
N THR A 89 -5.38 13.61 -13.16
CA THR A 89 -5.27 12.69 -12.03
C THR A 89 -6.18 13.18 -10.90
N ARG A 90 -6.92 12.27 -10.28
CA ARG A 90 -7.89 12.63 -9.23
C ARG A 90 -7.24 13.34 -8.06
N SER A 91 -8.04 14.14 -7.36
CA SER A 91 -7.69 14.67 -6.05
C SER A 91 -8.44 13.92 -4.95
N ASN A 92 -7.72 13.56 -3.89
CA ASN A 92 -8.30 13.15 -2.61
C ASN A 92 -8.19 14.33 -1.67
N ILE A 93 -9.30 14.87 -1.20
CA ILE A 93 -9.34 16.03 -0.34
C ILE A 93 -9.58 15.56 1.09
N LYS A 94 -8.66 15.90 1.97
CA LYS A 94 -8.75 15.66 3.41
C LYS A 94 -9.01 17.00 4.11
N LEU A 95 -10.21 17.17 4.65
CA LEU A 95 -10.59 18.32 5.46
C LEU A 95 -10.22 18.00 6.92
N VAL A 96 -9.35 18.83 7.50
CA VAL A 96 -8.88 18.65 8.89
C VAL A 96 -9.38 19.85 9.70
N GLU A 97 -10.25 19.59 10.65
CA GLU A 97 -10.80 20.61 11.55
C GLU A 97 -9.89 20.86 12.75
N HIS A 98 -9.97 22.06 13.32
CA HIS A 98 -9.17 22.41 14.51
C HIS A 98 -9.42 21.46 15.69
N GLY A 99 -10.62 20.91 15.81
CA GLY A 99 -11.00 19.88 16.79
C GLY A 99 -10.39 18.50 16.55
N GLY A 100 -9.68 18.29 15.43
CA GLY A 100 -9.09 17.00 15.05
C GLY A 100 -10.03 16.09 14.25
N GLU A 101 -11.25 16.52 13.94
CA GLU A 101 -12.14 15.80 13.05
C GLU A 101 -11.61 15.83 11.61
N VAL A 102 -11.75 14.70 10.92
CA VAL A 102 -11.26 14.54 9.54
C VAL A 102 -12.39 14.06 8.64
N THR A 103 -12.57 14.74 7.52
CA THR A 103 -13.51 14.34 6.46
C THR A 103 -12.73 14.10 5.17
N ASP A 104 -12.83 12.89 4.60
CA ASP A 104 -12.19 12.53 3.35
C ASP A 104 -13.19 12.59 2.18
N ILE A 105 -12.78 13.24 1.06
CA ILE A 105 -13.51 13.30 -0.20
C ILE A 105 -12.60 12.78 -1.29
N ASN A 106 -12.87 11.57 -1.78
CA ASN A 106 -12.04 10.89 -2.77
C ASN A 106 -12.60 11.04 -4.18
N GLY A 107 -11.83 11.62 -5.08
CA GLY A 107 -12.18 11.75 -6.49
C GLY A 107 -12.16 10.40 -7.24
N PRO A 108 -12.92 10.28 -8.35
CA PRO A 108 -13.05 9.01 -9.09
C PRO A 108 -11.83 8.68 -9.98
N GLY A 109 -11.00 9.65 -10.30
CA GLY A 109 -9.90 9.52 -11.24
C GLY A 109 -10.30 9.64 -12.72
N PRO A 110 -9.30 9.63 -13.62
CA PRO A 110 -9.53 9.67 -15.06
C PRO A 110 -10.20 8.38 -15.54
N GLU A 111 -10.78 8.42 -16.72
CA GLU A 111 -11.24 7.22 -17.40
C GLU A 111 -10.09 6.62 -18.23
N VAL A 112 -9.91 5.31 -18.11
CA VAL A 112 -8.87 4.56 -18.82
C VAL A 112 -9.53 3.74 -19.93
N ASP A 113 -9.27 4.13 -21.16
CA ASP A 113 -9.78 3.45 -22.34
C ASP A 113 -8.95 2.21 -22.71
N GLU A 114 -9.38 1.49 -23.77
CA GLU A 114 -8.68 0.29 -24.25
C GLU A 114 -7.27 0.61 -24.75
N ALA A 115 -7.06 1.75 -25.41
CA ALA A 115 -5.76 2.12 -25.93
C ALA A 115 -4.76 2.38 -24.80
N ALA A 116 -5.19 3.05 -23.72
CA ALA A 116 -4.37 3.28 -22.54
C ALA A 116 -4.06 1.96 -21.80
N ARG A 117 -5.03 1.04 -21.71
CA ARG A 117 -4.80 -0.31 -21.13
C ARG A 117 -3.74 -1.08 -21.92
N GLN A 118 -3.84 -1.08 -23.25
CA GLN A 118 -2.85 -1.75 -24.10
C GLN A 118 -1.47 -1.07 -23.98
N ALA A 119 -1.41 0.25 -23.97
CA ALA A 119 -0.16 0.99 -23.79
C ALA A 119 0.52 0.66 -22.46
N LEU A 120 -0.27 0.44 -21.38
CA LEU A 120 0.30 -0.01 -20.10
C LEU A 120 0.88 -1.43 -20.22
N LEU A 121 0.19 -2.36 -20.86
CA LEU A 121 0.71 -3.72 -21.04
C LEU A 121 2.01 -3.71 -21.84
N ASP A 122 2.08 -2.95 -22.95
CA ASP A 122 3.28 -2.81 -23.76
C ASP A 122 4.44 -2.16 -22.99
N ARG A 123 4.13 -1.18 -22.13
CA ARG A 123 5.11 -0.56 -21.23
C ARG A 123 5.64 -1.54 -20.19
N LEU A 124 4.78 -2.38 -19.63
CA LEU A 124 5.17 -3.38 -18.66
C LEU A 124 6.05 -4.47 -19.26
N ASP A 125 5.80 -4.88 -20.50
CA ASP A 125 6.67 -5.81 -21.23
C ASP A 125 8.10 -5.27 -21.41
N GLN A 126 8.23 -3.94 -21.54
CA GLN A 126 9.53 -3.26 -21.64
C GLN A 126 10.21 -3.10 -20.29
N LEU A 127 9.44 -2.79 -19.24
CA LEU A 127 9.98 -2.51 -17.90
C LEU A 127 10.24 -3.76 -17.07
N ALA A 128 9.34 -4.76 -17.11
CA ALA A 128 9.42 -5.95 -16.26
C ALA A 128 10.75 -6.70 -16.35
N PRO A 129 11.40 -6.86 -17.51
CA PRO A 129 12.69 -7.52 -17.57
C PRO A 129 13.74 -6.84 -16.69
N GLY A 130 14.36 -7.64 -15.82
CA GLY A 130 15.40 -7.16 -14.90
C GLY A 130 14.88 -6.55 -13.59
N HIS A 131 13.57 -6.63 -13.32
CA HIS A 131 13.01 -6.38 -12.00
C HIS A 131 12.84 -7.70 -11.22
N ASP A 132 13.04 -7.64 -9.91
CA ASP A 132 12.93 -8.79 -9.01
C ASP A 132 11.49 -8.97 -8.49
N ALA A 133 10.76 -7.88 -8.38
CA ALA A 133 9.39 -7.85 -7.86
C ALA A 133 8.58 -6.71 -8.45
N VAL A 134 7.26 -6.85 -8.35
CA VAL A 134 6.30 -5.78 -8.62
C VAL A 134 5.35 -5.63 -7.44
N VAL A 135 5.10 -4.38 -7.04
CA VAL A 135 4.06 -4.03 -6.07
C VAL A 135 2.90 -3.41 -6.84
N VAL A 136 1.72 -4.01 -6.77
CA VAL A 136 0.49 -3.45 -7.33
C VAL A 136 -0.40 -3.03 -6.18
N ALA A 137 -0.60 -1.71 -6.01
CA ALA A 137 -1.29 -1.20 -4.84
C ALA A 137 -2.22 -0.02 -5.16
N GLY A 138 -3.38 -0.01 -4.50
CA GLY A 138 -4.41 1.03 -4.62
C GLY A 138 -5.68 0.58 -5.31
N SER A 139 -6.61 1.53 -5.48
CA SER A 139 -7.91 1.32 -6.13
C SER A 139 -7.80 1.26 -7.65
N LEU A 140 -8.87 0.82 -8.30
CA LEU A 140 -8.98 0.83 -9.76
C LEU A 140 -9.56 2.16 -10.25
N PRO A 141 -9.05 2.74 -11.36
CA PRO A 141 -9.68 3.86 -12.02
C PRO A 141 -10.90 3.39 -12.83
N ARG A 142 -11.71 4.33 -13.30
CA ARG A 142 -12.78 4.04 -14.25
C ARG A 142 -12.20 3.42 -15.52
N GLY A 143 -12.92 2.46 -16.11
CA GLY A 143 -12.49 1.72 -17.30
C GLY A 143 -11.60 0.50 -17.01
N ILE A 144 -11.16 0.30 -15.77
CA ILE A 144 -10.45 -0.91 -15.34
C ILE A 144 -11.38 -1.80 -14.52
N SER A 145 -11.64 -3.00 -15.02
CA SER A 145 -12.44 -3.99 -14.29
C SER A 145 -11.59 -4.85 -13.35
N PRO A 146 -12.20 -5.47 -12.31
CA PRO A 146 -11.52 -6.45 -11.49
C PRO A 146 -10.94 -7.63 -12.29
N GLN A 147 -11.63 -8.09 -13.35
CA GLN A 147 -11.17 -9.17 -14.22
C GLN A 147 -9.92 -8.77 -15.02
N TRP A 148 -9.85 -7.51 -15.48
CA TRP A 148 -8.64 -7.00 -16.13
C TRP A 148 -7.46 -6.95 -15.17
N LEU A 149 -7.69 -6.55 -13.90
CA LEU A 149 -6.67 -6.58 -12.86
C LEU A 149 -6.15 -8.00 -12.61
N GLU A 150 -7.04 -8.98 -12.48
CA GLU A 150 -6.68 -10.39 -12.32
C GLU A 150 -5.77 -10.88 -13.46
N ALA A 151 -6.14 -10.55 -14.71
CA ALA A 151 -5.34 -10.90 -15.89
C ALA A 151 -3.97 -10.18 -15.87
N LEU A 152 -3.91 -8.91 -15.45
CA LEU A 152 -2.68 -8.15 -15.28
C LEU A 152 -1.73 -8.82 -14.26
N LEU A 153 -2.24 -9.15 -13.06
CA LEU A 153 -1.43 -9.79 -12.02
C LEU A 153 -0.92 -11.16 -12.47
N THR A 154 -1.76 -11.93 -13.14
CA THR A 154 -1.39 -13.21 -13.73
C THR A 154 -0.28 -13.06 -14.78
N ARG A 155 -0.36 -12.04 -15.63
CA ARG A 155 0.67 -11.71 -16.62
C ARG A 155 2.00 -11.35 -15.95
N LEU A 156 1.98 -10.48 -14.95
CA LEU A 156 3.18 -10.07 -14.20
C LEU A 156 3.87 -11.27 -13.54
N LYS A 157 3.08 -12.15 -12.94
CA LYS A 157 3.58 -13.42 -12.36
C LYS A 157 4.19 -14.34 -13.43
N ALA A 158 3.56 -14.44 -14.61
CA ALA A 158 4.09 -15.23 -15.74
C ALA A 158 5.42 -14.68 -16.29
N MET A 159 5.71 -13.39 -16.09
CA MET A 159 7.01 -12.78 -16.40
C MET A 159 8.10 -13.12 -15.35
N GLY A 160 7.79 -13.90 -14.34
CA GLY A 160 8.72 -14.31 -13.27
C GLY A 160 8.86 -13.32 -12.13
N LEU A 161 8.01 -12.26 -12.06
CA LEU A 161 8.06 -11.28 -11.00
C LEU A 161 7.38 -11.82 -9.72
N LYS A 162 7.96 -11.52 -8.57
CA LYS A 162 7.28 -11.65 -7.28
C LYS A 162 6.24 -10.53 -7.16
N VAL A 163 4.95 -10.89 -7.16
CA VAL A 163 3.85 -9.92 -7.12
C VAL A 163 3.41 -9.69 -5.70
N ALA A 164 3.64 -8.49 -5.15
CA ALA A 164 3.06 -8.02 -3.90
C ALA A 164 1.80 -7.19 -4.23
N PHE A 165 0.70 -7.47 -3.52
CA PHE A 165 -0.60 -6.89 -3.85
C PHE A 165 -1.33 -6.32 -2.64
N ASP A 166 -1.85 -5.09 -2.77
CA ASP A 166 -2.65 -4.41 -1.75
C ASP A 166 -3.77 -3.60 -2.39
N SER A 167 -5.01 -4.02 -2.19
CA SER A 167 -6.22 -3.34 -2.67
C SER A 167 -7.40 -3.65 -1.74
N SER A 168 -8.60 -3.21 -2.10
CA SER A 168 -9.82 -3.41 -1.30
C SER A 168 -11.01 -3.85 -2.17
N GLY A 169 -12.06 -4.37 -1.54
CA GLY A 169 -13.31 -4.73 -2.19
C GLY A 169 -13.15 -5.69 -3.37
N ALA A 170 -13.90 -5.47 -4.45
CA ALA A 170 -13.87 -6.33 -5.64
C ALA A 170 -12.49 -6.43 -6.32
N ALA A 171 -11.62 -5.42 -6.17
CA ALA A 171 -10.26 -5.47 -6.69
C ALA A 171 -9.39 -6.41 -5.85
N LEU A 172 -9.55 -6.42 -4.52
CA LEU A 172 -8.87 -7.37 -3.65
C LEU A 172 -9.30 -8.81 -3.97
N GLU A 173 -10.60 -9.05 -4.07
CA GLU A 173 -11.14 -10.36 -4.43
C GLU A 173 -10.58 -10.90 -5.75
N ALA A 174 -10.56 -10.06 -6.79
CA ALA A 174 -9.99 -10.43 -8.09
C ALA A 174 -8.47 -10.69 -8.01
N GLY A 175 -7.75 -9.85 -7.27
CA GLY A 175 -6.32 -10.00 -7.11
C GLY A 175 -5.91 -11.27 -6.36
N LEU A 176 -6.69 -11.70 -5.38
CA LEU A 176 -6.46 -12.97 -4.68
C LEU A 176 -6.56 -14.18 -5.61
N ARG A 177 -7.47 -14.15 -6.62
CA ARG A 177 -7.59 -15.24 -7.62
C ARG A 177 -6.35 -15.37 -8.51
N ALA A 178 -5.59 -14.28 -8.72
CA ALA A 178 -4.30 -14.34 -9.43
C ALA A 178 -3.18 -15.01 -8.61
N VAL A 179 -3.43 -15.32 -7.35
CA VAL A 179 -2.47 -15.95 -6.43
C VAL A 179 -1.15 -15.17 -6.40
N PRO A 180 -1.12 -13.92 -5.91
CA PRO A 180 0.10 -13.15 -5.77
C PRO A 180 1.05 -13.77 -4.74
N TRP A 181 2.32 -13.38 -4.78
CA TRP A 181 3.34 -13.83 -3.85
C TRP A 181 3.09 -13.36 -2.41
N LEU A 182 2.68 -12.07 -2.26
CA LEU A 182 2.39 -11.44 -0.99
C LEU A 182 1.10 -10.62 -1.10
N VAL A 183 0.23 -10.72 -0.08
CA VAL A 183 -0.97 -9.89 0.08
C VAL A 183 -1.01 -9.27 1.46
N LYS A 184 -1.56 -8.04 1.54
CA LYS A 184 -1.66 -7.31 2.81
C LYS A 184 -3.07 -6.72 3.02
N PRO A 185 -4.11 -7.50 3.27
CA PRO A 185 -5.39 -6.98 3.71
C PRO A 185 -5.34 -6.48 5.17
N ASN A 186 -6.27 -5.61 5.54
CA ASN A 186 -6.65 -5.46 6.94
C ASN A 186 -7.74 -6.47 7.32
N THR A 187 -8.16 -6.50 8.58
CA THR A 187 -9.18 -7.45 9.07
C THR A 187 -10.54 -7.25 8.41
N GLU A 188 -10.92 -6.01 8.15
CA GLU A 188 -12.17 -5.63 7.50
C GLU A 188 -12.20 -6.11 6.04
N GLU A 189 -11.15 -5.76 5.27
CA GLU A 189 -10.98 -6.16 3.87
C GLU A 189 -10.94 -7.69 3.71
N LEU A 190 -10.28 -8.38 4.65
CA LEU A 190 -10.23 -9.85 4.64
C LEU A 190 -11.60 -10.45 4.94
N GLY A 191 -12.35 -9.88 5.88
CA GLY A 191 -13.70 -10.29 6.22
C GLY A 191 -14.68 -10.07 5.08
N GLU A 192 -14.62 -8.93 4.39
CA GLU A 192 -15.45 -8.62 3.22
C GLU A 192 -15.26 -9.65 2.10
N VAL A 193 -14.01 -9.98 1.75
CA VAL A 193 -13.71 -10.94 0.68
C VAL A 193 -14.17 -12.37 1.03
N LEU A 194 -14.08 -12.74 2.30
CA LEU A 194 -14.49 -14.09 2.75
C LEU A 194 -15.99 -14.19 3.05
N GLY A 195 -16.70 -13.06 3.06
CA GLY A 195 -18.12 -13.01 3.42
C GLY A 195 -18.41 -13.36 4.89
N THR A 196 -17.40 -13.31 5.74
CA THR A 196 -17.48 -13.59 7.18
C THR A 196 -16.59 -12.65 7.96
N PRO A 197 -17.05 -12.11 9.11
CA PRO A 197 -16.22 -11.27 9.95
C PRO A 197 -14.92 -11.96 10.35
N VAL A 198 -13.82 -11.19 10.37
CA VAL A 198 -12.49 -11.67 10.79
C VAL A 198 -11.97 -10.72 11.86
N HIS A 199 -12.15 -11.06 13.13
CA HIS A 199 -11.79 -10.18 14.25
C HIS A 199 -10.57 -10.69 15.01
N GLY A 200 -10.62 -11.93 15.47
CA GLY A 200 -9.60 -12.53 16.31
C GLY A 200 -8.46 -13.20 15.52
N PHE A 201 -7.41 -13.56 16.26
CA PHE A 201 -6.24 -14.22 15.66
C PHE A 201 -6.60 -15.57 14.99
N ALA A 202 -7.45 -16.37 15.63
CA ALA A 202 -7.85 -17.69 15.11
C ALA A 202 -8.58 -17.58 13.76
N GLU A 203 -9.47 -16.60 13.63
CA GLU A 203 -10.21 -16.32 12.39
C GLU A 203 -9.26 -15.83 11.27
N GLN A 204 -8.33 -14.93 11.60
CA GLN A 204 -7.31 -14.47 10.67
C GLN A 204 -6.41 -15.62 10.20
N ARG A 205 -5.99 -16.49 11.13
CA ARG A 205 -5.19 -17.67 10.81
C ARG A 205 -5.93 -18.62 9.87
N ALA A 206 -7.21 -18.90 10.16
CA ALA A 206 -8.03 -19.76 9.31
C ALA A 206 -8.22 -19.15 7.90
N ALA A 207 -8.45 -17.85 7.84
CA ALA A 207 -8.55 -17.09 6.58
C ALA A 207 -7.24 -17.14 5.79
N ALA A 208 -6.13 -16.82 6.43
CA ALA A 208 -4.80 -16.83 5.82
C ALA A 208 -4.41 -18.24 5.35
N GLN A 209 -4.75 -19.27 6.13
CA GLN A 209 -4.46 -20.66 5.76
C GLN A 209 -5.15 -21.04 4.43
N ARG A 210 -6.40 -20.63 4.21
CA ARG A 210 -7.11 -20.87 2.94
C ARG A 210 -6.38 -20.21 1.76
N LEU A 211 -5.90 -18.97 1.94
CA LEU A 211 -5.15 -18.26 0.91
C LEU A 211 -3.78 -18.92 0.62
N ILE A 212 -3.10 -19.40 1.66
CA ILE A 212 -1.83 -20.13 1.53
C ILE A 212 -2.03 -21.49 0.82
N GLU A 213 -3.14 -22.18 1.08
CA GLU A 213 -3.49 -23.43 0.40
C GLU A 213 -3.76 -23.21 -1.10
N GLN A 214 -4.28 -22.02 -1.48
CA GLN A 214 -4.44 -21.61 -2.87
C GLN A 214 -3.10 -21.26 -3.55
N GLY A 215 -2.02 -21.10 -2.78
CA GLY A 215 -0.68 -20.86 -3.30
C GLY A 215 -0.09 -19.48 -3.01
N ILE A 216 -0.76 -18.61 -2.26
CA ILE A 216 -0.18 -17.35 -1.77
C ILE A 216 0.90 -17.68 -0.75
N GLU A 217 2.11 -17.12 -0.89
CA GLU A 217 3.22 -17.46 0.00
C GLU A 217 3.17 -16.67 1.32
N HIS A 218 2.74 -15.41 1.27
CA HIS A 218 2.74 -14.50 2.40
C HIS A 218 1.41 -13.75 2.53
N VAL A 219 0.74 -13.90 3.66
CA VAL A 219 -0.48 -13.17 4.02
C VAL A 219 -0.18 -12.32 5.25
N VAL A 220 -0.26 -11.00 5.10
CA VAL A 220 0.02 -10.02 6.15
C VAL A 220 -1.29 -9.31 6.49
N VAL A 221 -1.80 -9.51 7.70
CA VAL A 221 -3.06 -8.91 8.15
C VAL A 221 -2.78 -7.77 9.10
N SER A 222 -3.10 -6.54 8.69
CA SER A 222 -2.93 -5.35 9.52
C SER A 222 -4.15 -5.07 10.39
N GLN A 223 -3.92 -4.62 11.64
CA GLN A 223 -4.93 -4.38 12.67
C GLN A 223 -4.77 -3.01 13.36
N GLY A 224 -4.26 -2.01 12.62
CA GLY A 224 -4.00 -0.68 13.17
C GLY A 224 -3.06 -0.73 14.38
N GLU A 225 -3.49 -0.16 15.51
CA GLU A 225 -2.71 -0.12 16.77
C GLU A 225 -2.50 -1.49 17.41
N GLN A 226 -3.34 -2.46 17.09
CA GLN A 226 -3.19 -3.84 17.58
C GLN A 226 -2.05 -4.60 16.89
N GLY A 227 -1.46 -4.01 15.86
CA GLY A 227 -0.28 -4.54 15.18
C GLY A 227 -0.57 -5.26 13.88
N VAL A 228 0.20 -6.30 13.61
CA VAL A 228 0.18 -7.02 12.35
C VAL A 228 0.44 -8.51 12.56
N ASN A 229 -0.34 -9.35 11.90
CA ASN A 229 -0.12 -10.78 11.84
C ASN A 229 0.41 -11.18 10.47
N TRP A 230 1.48 -11.95 10.45
CA TRP A 230 2.07 -12.50 9.22
C TRP A 230 1.98 -14.03 9.23
N PHE A 231 1.33 -14.54 8.21
CA PHE A 231 1.13 -15.97 7.98
C PHE A 231 1.87 -16.40 6.71
N SER A 232 2.61 -17.49 6.81
CA SER A 232 3.28 -18.17 5.70
C SER A 232 3.41 -19.65 6.00
N ARG A 233 3.87 -20.46 5.04
CA ARG A 233 4.12 -21.90 5.29
C ARG A 233 5.20 -22.14 6.35
N GLY A 234 6.13 -21.21 6.50
CA GLY A 234 7.29 -21.36 7.38
C GLY A 234 7.24 -20.55 8.67
N ALA A 235 6.30 -19.62 8.81
CA ALA A 235 6.22 -18.75 9.96
C ALA A 235 4.80 -18.25 10.22
N VAL A 236 4.43 -18.16 11.48
CA VAL A 236 3.24 -17.46 11.98
C VAL A 236 3.71 -16.52 13.07
N LEU A 237 3.74 -15.23 12.78
CA LEU A 237 4.31 -14.22 13.63
C LEU A 237 3.33 -13.06 13.84
N GLN A 238 3.38 -12.46 15.02
CA GLN A 238 2.69 -11.22 15.34
C GLN A 238 3.71 -10.14 15.69
N GLY A 239 3.55 -8.96 15.05
CA GLY A 239 4.32 -7.75 15.34
C GLY A 239 3.46 -6.74 16.08
N LEU A 240 3.87 -6.35 17.27
CA LEU A 240 3.21 -5.32 18.08
C LEU A 240 4.01 -4.02 17.95
N PRO A 241 3.40 -2.92 17.43
CA PRO A 241 4.09 -1.65 17.26
C PRO A 241 4.40 -0.98 18.58
N PRO A 242 5.40 -0.08 18.62
CA PRO A 242 5.59 0.82 19.76
C PRO A 242 4.41 1.80 19.86
N GLN A 243 4.20 2.35 21.04
CA GLN A 243 3.26 3.46 21.21
C GLN A 243 3.85 4.74 20.60
N VAL A 244 3.10 5.37 19.72
CA VAL A 244 3.53 6.59 19.03
C VAL A 244 2.45 7.67 19.12
N THR A 245 2.87 8.93 19.06
CA THR A 245 1.94 10.03 18.85
C THR A 245 1.51 10.03 17.38
N VAL A 246 0.22 9.87 17.14
CA VAL A 246 -0.36 9.80 15.80
C VAL A 246 -0.38 11.20 15.17
N ALA A 247 0.37 11.37 14.07
CA ALA A 247 0.32 12.56 13.22
C ALA A 247 -0.60 12.33 12.02
N SER A 248 -0.56 11.12 11.43
CA SER A 248 -1.41 10.71 10.31
C SER A 248 -1.45 9.19 10.25
N THR A 249 -2.59 8.60 9.92
CA THR A 249 -2.70 7.16 9.64
C THR A 249 -2.49 6.82 8.17
N VAL A 250 -2.39 7.83 7.30
CA VAL A 250 -2.23 7.68 5.86
C VAL A 250 -0.86 7.11 5.52
N GLY A 251 -0.82 6.07 4.71
CA GLY A 251 0.42 5.44 4.25
C GLY A 251 1.05 4.44 5.23
N ALA A 252 0.47 4.20 6.42
CA ALA A 252 0.96 3.19 7.35
C ALA A 252 0.94 1.78 6.73
N GLY A 253 -0.16 1.41 6.09
CA GLY A 253 -0.29 0.14 5.36
C GLY A 253 0.68 0.01 4.18
N ASP A 254 0.90 1.11 3.44
CA ASP A 254 1.85 1.15 2.33
C ASP A 254 3.30 0.98 2.83
N SER A 255 3.60 1.61 3.97
CA SER A 255 4.90 1.52 4.64
C SER A 255 5.17 0.11 5.20
N LEU A 256 4.15 -0.51 5.79
CA LEU A 256 4.20 -1.92 6.21
C LEU A 256 4.50 -2.84 5.02
N LEU A 257 3.76 -2.68 3.91
CA LEU A 257 3.97 -3.45 2.69
C LEU A 257 5.39 -3.29 2.14
N ALA A 258 5.90 -2.06 2.09
CA ALA A 258 7.26 -1.78 1.66
C ALA A 258 8.31 -2.49 2.54
N GLY A 259 8.14 -2.43 3.86
CA GLY A 259 9.02 -3.12 4.81
C GLY A 259 9.01 -4.64 4.64
N MET A 260 7.83 -5.23 4.44
CA MET A 260 7.70 -6.67 4.17
C MET A 260 8.38 -7.06 2.86
N VAL A 261 8.12 -6.33 1.77
CA VAL A 261 8.76 -6.56 0.47
C VAL A 261 10.29 -6.45 0.58
N HIS A 262 10.79 -5.44 1.28
CA HIS A 262 12.22 -5.27 1.52
C HIS A 262 12.84 -6.48 2.22
N GLY A 263 12.33 -6.85 3.40
CA GLY A 263 12.91 -7.94 4.20
C GLY A 263 12.87 -9.29 3.48
N LEU A 264 11.75 -9.58 2.81
CA LEU A 264 11.57 -10.81 2.03
C LEU A 264 12.51 -10.88 0.82
N LEU A 265 12.73 -9.78 0.10
CA LEU A 265 13.68 -9.74 -1.02
C LEU A 265 15.14 -9.75 -0.56
N ALA A 266 15.42 -9.20 0.62
CA ALA A 266 16.75 -9.24 1.22
C ALA A 266 17.10 -10.60 1.84
N GLY A 267 16.13 -11.51 1.97
CA GLY A 267 16.31 -12.80 2.65
C GLY A 267 16.54 -12.67 4.16
N GLU A 268 15.98 -11.63 4.77
CA GLU A 268 16.08 -11.43 6.22
C GLU A 268 15.32 -12.53 6.97
N ALA A 269 15.75 -12.81 8.21
CA ALA A 269 15.00 -13.70 9.10
C ALA A 269 13.56 -13.18 9.29
N PRO A 270 12.55 -14.08 9.41
CA PRO A 270 11.15 -13.69 9.50
C PRO A 270 10.88 -12.66 10.60
N GLU A 271 11.43 -12.86 11.79
CA GLU A 271 11.28 -11.94 12.93
C GLU A 271 11.86 -10.56 12.61
N GLN A 272 13.00 -10.50 11.92
CA GLN A 272 13.64 -9.25 11.56
C GLN A 272 12.84 -8.52 10.48
N THR A 273 12.35 -9.25 9.47
CA THR A 273 11.46 -8.72 8.42
C THR A 273 10.23 -8.05 9.03
N LEU A 274 9.51 -8.78 9.90
CA LEU A 274 8.29 -8.28 10.53
C LEU A 274 8.57 -7.10 11.48
N ARG A 275 9.66 -7.19 12.26
CA ARG A 275 10.10 -6.12 13.18
C ARG A 275 10.32 -4.81 12.42
N ARG A 276 11.11 -4.87 11.35
CA ARG A 276 11.41 -3.70 10.51
C ARG A 276 10.15 -3.14 9.84
N ALA A 277 9.34 -4.00 9.25
CA ALA A 277 8.11 -3.59 8.59
C ALA A 277 7.13 -2.89 9.55
N THR A 278 6.98 -3.44 10.77
CA THR A 278 6.15 -2.85 11.83
C THR A 278 6.72 -1.50 12.31
N ALA A 279 8.04 -1.38 12.47
CA ALA A 279 8.70 -0.13 12.86
C ALA A 279 8.54 0.96 11.79
N ILE A 280 8.67 0.62 10.51
CA ILE A 280 8.46 1.56 9.39
C ILE A 280 7.01 2.04 9.36
N ALA A 281 6.03 1.14 9.59
CA ALA A 281 4.63 1.51 9.68
C ALA A 281 4.36 2.44 10.88
N ALA A 282 4.95 2.19 12.04
CA ALA A 282 4.85 3.05 13.21
C ALA A 282 5.47 4.44 12.97
N GLN A 283 6.60 4.51 12.25
CA GLN A 283 7.18 5.80 11.86
C GLN A 283 6.26 6.55 10.90
N ALA A 284 5.66 5.88 9.92
CA ALA A 284 4.71 6.51 8.99
C ALA A 284 3.53 7.15 9.72
N VAL A 285 3.02 6.52 10.79
CA VAL A 285 1.94 7.06 11.62
C VAL A 285 2.39 8.30 12.42
N SER A 286 3.66 8.39 12.79
CA SER A 286 4.20 9.49 13.61
C SER A 286 4.65 10.71 12.82
N GLN A 287 4.50 10.72 11.49
CA GLN A 287 4.96 11.79 10.61
C GLN A 287 3.89 12.21 9.59
N ILE A 288 4.12 13.35 8.94
CA ILE A 288 3.34 13.78 7.77
C ILE A 288 4.21 13.52 6.53
N GLY A 289 3.61 12.94 5.48
CA GLY A 289 4.30 12.57 4.26
C GLY A 289 4.77 11.12 4.24
N PHE A 290 5.48 10.75 3.18
CA PHE A 290 5.87 9.36 2.90
C PHE A 290 7.39 9.20 2.92
N GLY A 291 7.84 7.95 3.07
CA GLY A 291 9.25 7.60 3.17
C GLY A 291 9.75 7.48 4.61
N ILE A 292 11.05 7.22 4.74
CA ILE A 292 11.75 7.11 6.03
C ILE A 292 12.46 8.45 6.29
N ASN A 293 11.82 9.32 7.07
CA ASN A 293 12.29 10.68 7.28
C ASN A 293 13.35 10.78 8.40
N ASP A 294 13.32 9.84 9.37
CA ASP A 294 14.26 9.81 10.51
C ASP A 294 14.75 8.38 10.76
N ARG A 295 15.99 8.11 10.34
CA ARG A 295 16.63 6.80 10.52
C ARG A 295 16.94 6.47 11.98
N ALA A 296 17.21 7.48 12.82
CA ALA A 296 17.45 7.26 14.24
C ALA A 296 16.16 6.88 14.97
N GLN A 297 15.06 7.54 14.64
CA GLN A 297 13.72 7.18 15.13
C GLN A 297 13.34 5.76 14.69
N LEU A 298 13.57 5.41 13.42
CA LEU A 298 13.29 4.07 12.91
C LEU A 298 14.08 3.01 13.69
N ALA A 299 15.39 3.21 13.90
CA ALA A 299 16.22 2.28 14.65
C ALA A 299 15.72 2.10 16.09
N ARG A 300 15.27 3.18 16.73
CA ARG A 300 14.64 3.10 18.07
C ARG A 300 13.35 2.28 18.01
N PHE A 301 12.46 2.55 17.06
CA PHE A 301 11.21 1.80 16.91
C PHE A 301 11.46 0.31 16.62
N GLU A 302 12.48 -0.03 15.83
CA GLU A 302 12.88 -1.43 15.63
C GLU A 302 13.22 -2.13 16.96
N THR A 303 13.82 -1.45 17.94
CA THR A 303 14.10 -2.03 19.26
C THR A 303 12.87 -2.16 20.15
N GLU A 304 11.88 -1.29 19.97
CA GLU A 304 10.65 -1.24 20.75
C GLU A 304 9.56 -2.20 20.21
N VAL A 305 9.60 -2.57 18.93
CA VAL A 305 8.68 -3.56 18.33
C VAL A 305 8.86 -4.92 19.00
N ARG A 306 7.77 -5.48 19.47
CA ARG A 306 7.75 -6.83 20.03
C ARG A 306 7.26 -7.82 18.99
N ILE A 307 8.05 -8.87 18.75
CA ILE A 307 7.67 -9.99 17.87
C ILE A 307 7.35 -11.18 18.77
N GLN A 308 6.24 -11.82 18.51
CA GLN A 308 5.81 -13.04 19.21
C GLN A 308 5.26 -14.08 18.23
N THR A 309 5.41 -15.34 18.59
CA THR A 309 4.71 -16.45 17.94
C THR A 309 3.47 -16.72 18.76
N PRO A 310 2.25 -16.44 18.24
CA PRO A 310 1.04 -16.70 18.99
C PRO A 310 0.91 -18.18 19.34
N SER A 311 0.66 -18.48 20.63
CA SER A 311 0.44 -19.84 21.09
C SER A 311 -1.02 -20.24 20.91
N ALA A 312 -1.28 -21.56 20.76
CA ALA A 312 -2.64 -22.11 20.63
C ALA A 312 -3.57 -21.78 21.81
N GLU A 313 -3.02 -21.39 22.96
CA GLU A 313 -3.79 -21.01 24.16
C GLU A 313 -4.43 -19.61 24.06
N GLN A 314 -3.95 -18.73 23.17
CA GLN A 314 -4.57 -17.43 22.92
C GLN A 314 -5.79 -17.53 21.97
N GLU A 315 -6.13 -18.71 21.51
CA GLU A 315 -7.28 -18.99 20.64
C GLU A 315 -8.63 -18.99 21.37
N GLY A 316 -8.66 -18.88 22.71
CA GLY A 316 -9.86 -19.04 23.54
C GLY A 316 -10.30 -17.85 24.40
N GLU A 317 -9.55 -16.75 24.43
CA GLU A 317 -9.82 -15.61 25.35
C GLU A 317 -9.98 -14.27 24.62
N GLN A 318 -10.86 -14.19 23.59
CA GLN A 318 -11.41 -12.87 23.16
C GLN A 318 -12.79 -13.01 22.57
#